data_c6c230b25eec3106f52a0a17d06d65a5
#
_entry.id   c6c230b25eec3106f52a0a17d06d65a5
#
_cell.length_a   1.000
_cell.length_b   1.000
_cell.length_c   1.000
_cell.angle_alpha   90.00
_cell.angle_beta   90.00
_cell.angle_gamma   90.00
#
_symmetry.space_group_name_H-M   'P 1'
#
loop_
_entity.id
_entity.type
_entity.pdbx_description
1 polymer ?
#
loop_
_entity_poly.entity_id
_entity_poly.type
_entity_poly.pdbx_seq_one_letter_code
_entity_poly.pdbx_strand_id
1 'polypeptide(L)'
;VNAGCAAVVPGPGATEADEALCLRLMESFGRAIVIPERLMDAASATAGSSPAFVFMFIEALADGAVAAGMPRAQAYEFAAAAVAGSAQLVLETGRHPGDLKDMVCSPGGTTIEGVRALEEGAFRASVMNAISACVEKAKAL
;
A
#
# COMPACT_ATOMS: atom_id res chain seq x y z
N VAL A 1 -9.50 -7.92 -9.84
CA VAL A 1 -10.11 -6.65 -9.36
C VAL A 1 -9.64 -5.43 -10.17
N ASN A 2 -8.88 -5.60 -11.25
CA ASN A 2 -8.35 -4.54 -12.12
C ASN A 2 -7.60 -3.41 -11.36
N ALA A 3 -6.84 -3.78 -10.36
CA ALA A 3 -6.07 -2.87 -9.50
C ALA A 3 -4.62 -3.35 -9.35
N GLY A 4 -4.05 -3.92 -10.43
CA GLY A 4 -2.66 -4.33 -10.45
C GLY A 4 -1.70 -3.13 -10.35
N CYS A 5 -0.46 -3.39 -9.93
CA CYS A 5 0.63 -2.43 -9.99
C CYS A 5 1.84 -3.13 -10.62
N ALA A 6 2.20 -2.72 -11.83
CA ALA A 6 3.29 -3.29 -12.59
C ALA A 6 4.49 -2.35 -12.64
N ALA A 7 5.68 -2.88 -12.34
CA ALA A 7 6.94 -2.20 -12.61
C ALA A 7 7.44 -2.61 -14.01
N VAL A 8 7.84 -1.66 -14.82
CA VAL A 8 8.35 -1.85 -16.17
C VAL A 8 9.81 -1.39 -16.22
N VAL A 9 10.69 -2.27 -16.68
CA VAL A 9 12.11 -1.94 -16.91
C VAL A 9 12.40 -2.17 -18.38
N PRO A 10 12.64 -1.11 -19.17
CA PRO A 10 13.06 -1.26 -20.55
C PRO A 10 14.44 -1.91 -20.64
N GLY A 11 14.56 -2.99 -21.41
CA GLY A 11 15.86 -3.62 -21.69
C GLY A 11 16.71 -2.83 -22.68
N PRO A 12 18.00 -3.15 -22.83
CA PRO A 12 18.94 -2.39 -23.69
C PRO A 12 18.55 -2.29 -25.17
N GLY A 13 17.66 -3.16 -25.65
CA GLY A 13 17.18 -3.16 -27.04
C GLY A 13 15.74 -2.66 -27.18
N ALA A 14 15.10 -2.25 -26.10
CA ALA A 14 13.72 -1.76 -26.14
C ALA A 14 13.68 -0.36 -26.77
N THR A 15 12.74 -0.18 -27.69
CA THR A 15 12.44 1.14 -28.27
C THR A 15 11.37 1.86 -27.46
N GLU A 16 11.21 3.16 -27.67
CA GLU A 16 10.09 3.94 -27.09
C GLU A 16 8.73 3.36 -27.45
N ALA A 17 8.60 2.77 -28.64
CA ALA A 17 7.36 2.13 -29.08
C ALA A 17 7.07 0.84 -28.30
N ASP A 18 8.10 0.07 -27.97
CA ASP A 18 7.97 -1.14 -27.15
C ASP A 18 7.56 -0.79 -25.72
N GLU A 19 8.19 0.22 -25.14
CA GLU A 19 7.82 0.74 -23.80
C GLU A 19 6.37 1.22 -23.78
N ALA A 20 5.97 2.05 -24.76
CA ALA A 20 4.60 2.56 -24.84
C ALA A 20 3.57 1.43 -25.02
N LEU A 21 3.90 0.38 -25.80
CA LEU A 21 3.02 -0.78 -25.94
C LEU A 21 2.90 -1.54 -24.62
N CYS A 22 4.01 -1.80 -23.94
CA CYS A 22 4.04 -2.50 -22.67
C CYS A 22 3.20 -1.75 -21.61
N LEU A 23 3.38 -0.44 -21.49
CA LEU A 23 2.61 0.40 -20.57
C LEU A 23 1.10 0.28 -20.85
N ARG A 24 0.67 0.46 -22.09
CA ARG A 24 -0.75 0.33 -22.45
C ARG A 24 -1.34 -1.05 -22.11
N LEU A 25 -0.57 -2.11 -22.28
CA LEU A 25 -1.01 -3.47 -21.92
C LEU A 25 -1.16 -3.62 -20.41
N MET A 26 -0.18 -3.16 -19.63
CA MET A 26 -0.21 -3.25 -18.17
C MET A 26 -1.28 -2.33 -17.56
N GLU A 27 -1.49 -1.14 -18.11
CA GLU A 27 -2.52 -0.19 -17.69
C GLU A 27 -3.96 -0.69 -17.94
N SER A 28 -4.14 -1.70 -18.79
CA SER A 28 -5.46 -2.29 -19.02
C SER A 28 -6.03 -3.03 -17.80
N PHE A 29 -5.20 -3.38 -16.80
CA PHE A 29 -5.63 -4.05 -15.57
C PHE A 29 -5.10 -3.42 -14.27
N GLY A 30 -4.51 -2.22 -14.35
CA GLY A 30 -4.02 -1.52 -13.17
C GLY A 30 -3.17 -0.31 -13.50
N ARG A 31 -2.12 -0.08 -12.73
CA ARG A 31 -1.12 0.96 -12.96
C ARG A 31 0.19 0.35 -13.44
N ALA A 32 0.87 1.03 -14.35
CA ALA A 32 2.20 0.67 -14.80
C ALA A 32 3.17 1.84 -14.54
N ILE A 33 4.36 1.52 -14.03
CA ILE A 33 5.37 2.53 -13.66
C ILE A 33 6.71 2.08 -14.23
N VAL A 34 7.30 2.93 -15.06
CA VAL A 34 8.66 2.71 -15.56
C VAL A 34 9.66 3.03 -14.45
N ILE A 35 10.55 2.11 -14.18
CA ILE A 35 11.59 2.26 -13.15
C ILE A 35 12.94 1.79 -13.68
N PRO A 36 14.07 2.28 -13.16
CA PRO A 36 15.35 1.67 -13.42
C PRO A 36 15.46 0.30 -12.75
N GLU A 37 16.18 -0.65 -13.40
CA GLU A 37 16.32 -2.05 -12.93
C GLU A 37 16.75 -2.17 -11.45
N ARG A 38 17.66 -1.29 -10.99
CA ARG A 38 18.14 -1.25 -9.60
C ARG A 38 17.02 -1.06 -8.54
N LEU A 39 15.82 -0.66 -8.94
CA LEU A 39 14.66 -0.49 -8.05
C LEU A 39 13.68 -1.66 -8.10
N MET A 40 13.97 -2.70 -8.89
CA MET A 40 13.04 -3.83 -9.07
C MET A 40 12.74 -4.55 -7.76
N ASP A 41 13.76 -4.81 -6.92
CA ASP A 41 13.56 -5.46 -5.61
C ASP A 41 12.67 -4.62 -4.70
N ALA A 42 12.88 -3.30 -4.67
CA ALA A 42 12.05 -2.39 -3.88
C ALA A 42 10.60 -2.31 -4.42
N ALA A 43 10.43 -2.28 -5.74
CA ALA A 43 9.11 -2.31 -6.37
C ALA A 43 8.40 -3.63 -6.08
N SER A 44 9.09 -4.77 -6.19
CA SER A 44 8.56 -6.08 -5.87
C SER A 44 8.14 -6.20 -4.40
N ALA A 45 8.98 -5.73 -3.47
CA ALA A 45 8.63 -5.71 -2.05
C ALA A 45 7.41 -4.83 -1.77
N THR A 46 7.35 -3.63 -2.42
CA THR A 46 6.29 -2.65 -2.19
C THR A 46 4.97 -3.03 -2.86
N ALA A 47 4.98 -3.59 -4.06
CA ALA A 47 3.76 -3.92 -4.80
C ALA A 47 3.39 -5.41 -4.76
N GLY A 48 4.39 -6.30 -4.71
CA GLY A 48 4.18 -7.74 -4.74
C GLY A 48 4.02 -8.38 -3.36
N SER A 49 4.83 -7.96 -2.38
CA SER A 49 4.79 -8.54 -1.03
C SER A 49 3.83 -7.81 -0.08
N SER A 50 3.73 -6.49 -0.19
CA SER A 50 2.94 -5.68 0.74
C SER A 50 1.44 -5.98 0.80
N PRO A 51 0.78 -6.58 -0.23
CA PRO A 51 -0.62 -7.01 -0.09
C PRO A 51 -0.86 -7.90 1.14
N ALA A 52 0.10 -8.77 1.50
CA ALA A 52 0.01 -9.58 2.71
C ALA A 52 -0.04 -8.70 3.99
N PHE A 53 0.76 -7.63 4.03
CA PHE A 53 0.79 -6.69 5.17
C PHE A 53 -0.51 -5.89 5.26
N VAL A 54 -1.08 -5.52 4.11
CA VAL A 54 -2.39 -4.86 4.04
C VAL A 54 -3.49 -5.78 4.53
N PHE A 55 -3.47 -7.06 4.20
CA PHE A 55 -4.44 -8.03 4.73
C PHE A 55 -4.33 -8.18 6.25
N MET A 56 -3.12 -8.24 6.81
CA MET A 56 -2.90 -8.22 8.26
C MET A 56 -3.43 -6.93 8.90
N PHE A 57 -3.24 -5.78 8.26
CA PHE A 57 -3.76 -4.51 8.74
C PHE A 57 -5.30 -4.47 8.73
N ILE A 58 -5.94 -4.94 7.65
CA ILE A 58 -7.40 -5.04 7.55
C ILE A 58 -7.94 -5.98 8.64
N GLU A 59 -7.28 -7.12 8.86
CA GLU A 59 -7.65 -8.07 9.91
C GLU A 59 -7.55 -7.43 11.31
N ALA A 60 -6.46 -6.72 11.59
CA ALA A 60 -6.27 -6.03 12.87
C ALA A 60 -7.33 -4.92 13.11
N LEU A 61 -7.69 -4.16 12.07
CA LEU A 61 -8.77 -3.17 12.14
C LEU A 61 -10.11 -3.86 12.46
N ALA A 62 -10.39 -4.97 11.77
CA ALA A 62 -11.62 -5.73 12.00
C ALA A 62 -11.64 -6.35 13.42
N ASP A 63 -10.52 -6.84 13.92
CA ASP A 63 -10.41 -7.37 15.29
C ASP A 63 -10.68 -6.29 16.34
N GLY A 64 -10.14 -5.09 16.14
CA GLY A 64 -10.43 -3.95 16.98
C GLY A 64 -11.90 -3.57 16.98
N ALA A 65 -12.55 -3.58 15.81
CA ALA A 65 -13.98 -3.31 15.69
C ALA A 65 -14.83 -4.40 16.37
N VAL A 66 -14.45 -5.67 16.26
CA VAL A 66 -15.12 -6.79 16.95
C VAL A 66 -14.95 -6.67 18.46
N ALA A 67 -13.78 -6.29 18.94
CA ALA A 67 -13.57 -6.02 20.38
C ALA A 67 -14.47 -4.88 20.89
N ALA A 68 -14.83 -3.93 20.03
CA ALA A 68 -15.79 -2.86 20.31
C ALA A 68 -17.27 -3.27 20.13
N GLY A 69 -17.55 -4.55 19.78
CA GLY A 69 -18.90 -5.10 19.68
C GLY A 69 -19.49 -5.19 18.26
N MET A 70 -18.70 -4.88 17.22
CA MET A 70 -19.16 -4.99 15.84
C MET A 70 -19.21 -6.47 15.38
N PRO A 71 -20.26 -6.92 14.67
CA PRO A 71 -20.26 -8.25 14.07
C PRO A 71 -19.12 -8.44 13.07
N ARG A 72 -18.46 -9.61 13.10
CA ARG A 72 -17.27 -9.91 12.30
C ARG A 72 -17.39 -9.60 10.80
N ALA A 73 -18.50 -10.00 10.19
CA ALA A 73 -18.72 -9.78 8.75
C ALA A 73 -18.71 -8.28 8.40
N GLN A 74 -19.40 -7.46 9.18
CA GLN A 74 -19.43 -6.01 9.01
C GLN A 74 -18.06 -5.39 9.29
N ALA A 75 -17.34 -5.87 10.30
CA ALA A 75 -16.01 -5.37 10.65
C ALA A 75 -15.01 -5.51 9.47
N TYR A 76 -15.01 -6.64 8.77
CA TYR A 76 -14.18 -6.81 7.58
C TYR A 76 -14.59 -5.88 6.44
N GLU A 77 -15.90 -5.72 6.20
CA GLU A 77 -16.41 -4.84 5.14
C GLU A 77 -15.99 -3.38 5.39
N PHE A 78 -16.20 -2.88 6.61
CA PHE A 78 -15.77 -1.52 7.00
C PHE A 78 -14.26 -1.34 6.89
N ALA A 79 -13.48 -2.28 7.42
CA ALA A 79 -12.02 -2.20 7.40
C ALA A 79 -11.47 -2.20 5.96
N ALA A 80 -11.94 -3.11 5.11
CA ALA A 80 -11.52 -3.19 3.72
C ALA A 80 -11.91 -1.93 2.93
N ALA A 81 -13.13 -1.42 3.09
CA ALA A 81 -13.60 -0.22 2.43
C ALA A 81 -12.80 1.02 2.87
N ALA A 82 -12.49 1.15 4.17
CA ALA A 82 -11.69 2.25 4.68
C ALA A 82 -10.27 2.26 4.11
N VAL A 83 -9.61 1.09 4.04
CA VAL A 83 -8.27 0.96 3.46
C VAL A 83 -8.29 1.27 1.97
N ALA A 84 -9.23 0.72 1.22
CA ALA A 84 -9.36 0.95 -0.22
C ALA A 84 -9.60 2.44 -0.52
N GLY A 85 -10.53 3.09 0.17
CA GLY A 85 -10.83 4.52 -0.02
C GLY A 85 -9.64 5.42 0.34
N SER A 86 -8.91 5.09 1.39
CA SER A 86 -7.70 5.84 1.79
C SER A 86 -6.60 5.74 0.73
N ALA A 87 -6.35 4.55 0.20
CA ALA A 87 -5.37 4.34 -0.86
C ALA A 87 -5.78 5.07 -2.16
N GLN A 88 -7.05 4.98 -2.53
CA GLN A 88 -7.60 5.65 -3.69
C GLN A 88 -7.46 7.18 -3.58
N LEU A 89 -7.73 7.76 -2.41
CA LEU A 89 -7.59 9.21 -2.17
C LEU A 89 -6.14 9.68 -2.38
N VAL A 90 -5.14 8.90 -1.93
CA VAL A 90 -3.72 9.20 -2.20
C VAL A 90 -3.43 9.20 -3.71
N LEU A 91 -3.90 8.17 -4.42
CA LEU A 91 -3.65 8.01 -5.85
C LEU A 91 -4.34 9.07 -6.71
N GLU A 92 -5.55 9.48 -6.35
CA GLU A 92 -6.32 10.47 -7.12
C GLU A 92 -5.86 11.90 -6.87
N THR A 93 -5.49 12.20 -5.62
CA THR A 93 -5.11 13.58 -5.26
C THR A 93 -3.63 13.87 -5.44
N GLY A 94 -2.78 12.85 -5.42
CA GLY A 94 -1.32 12.98 -5.38
C GLY A 94 -0.79 13.70 -4.13
N ARG A 95 -1.64 13.92 -3.11
CA ARG A 95 -1.24 14.60 -1.88
C ARG A 95 -0.37 13.71 -1.02
N HIS A 96 0.48 14.34 -0.22
CA HIS A 96 1.30 13.64 0.73
C HIS A 96 0.44 12.88 1.76
N PRO A 97 0.69 11.58 2.02
CA PRO A 97 -0.11 10.80 2.98
C PRO A 97 -0.19 11.42 4.38
N GLY A 98 0.86 12.14 4.81
CA GLY A 98 0.87 12.89 6.07
C GLY A 98 -0.18 13.98 6.12
N ASP A 99 -0.35 14.75 5.03
CA ASP A 99 -1.37 15.80 4.95
C ASP A 99 -2.79 15.21 5.00
N LEU A 100 -2.99 14.07 4.33
CA LEU A 100 -4.27 13.36 4.35
C LEU A 100 -4.58 12.80 5.74
N LYS A 101 -3.57 12.27 6.43
CA LYS A 101 -3.69 11.85 7.84
C LYS A 101 -4.09 13.04 8.73
N ASP A 102 -3.44 14.18 8.58
CA ASP A 102 -3.71 15.36 9.40
C ASP A 102 -5.13 15.90 9.18
N MET A 103 -5.65 15.82 7.95
CA MET A 103 -7.06 16.16 7.66
C MET A 103 -8.07 15.36 8.48
N VAL A 104 -7.75 14.11 8.80
CA VAL A 104 -8.65 13.21 9.57
C VAL A 104 -8.42 13.35 11.08
N CYS A 105 -7.28 13.91 11.49
CA CYS A 105 -6.88 14.06 12.89
C CYS A 105 -7.33 15.42 13.45
N SER A 106 -8.58 15.53 13.89
CA SER A 106 -9.03 16.73 14.60
C SER A 106 -8.36 16.88 15.96
N PRO A 107 -8.14 18.15 16.46
CA PRO A 107 -7.58 18.39 17.78
C PRO A 107 -8.40 17.74 18.89
N GLY A 108 -7.77 16.90 19.71
CA GLY A 108 -8.42 16.15 20.80
C GLY A 108 -9.43 15.09 20.34
N GLY A 109 -9.45 14.75 19.04
CA GLY A 109 -10.37 13.76 18.48
C GLY A 109 -9.92 12.31 18.69
N THR A 110 -10.80 11.37 18.37
CA THR A 110 -10.54 9.92 18.50
C THR A 110 -9.45 9.44 17.55
N THR A 111 -9.35 10.05 16.36
CA THR A 111 -8.37 9.65 15.35
C THR A 111 -6.93 9.91 15.82
N ILE A 112 -6.65 11.07 16.42
CA ILE A 112 -5.29 11.36 16.88
C ILE A 112 -4.88 10.45 18.05
N GLU A 113 -5.80 10.02 18.90
CA GLU A 113 -5.52 9.04 19.95
C GLU A 113 -5.19 7.66 19.36
N GLY A 114 -5.90 7.24 18.32
CA GLY A 114 -5.56 6.01 17.58
C GLY A 114 -4.19 6.09 16.92
N VAL A 115 -3.85 7.23 16.29
CA VAL A 115 -2.51 7.46 15.71
C VAL A 115 -1.44 7.37 16.78
N ARG A 116 -1.64 8.00 17.95
CA ARG A 116 -0.70 7.93 19.08
C ARG A 116 -0.45 6.48 19.52
N ALA A 117 -1.50 5.68 19.67
CA ALA A 117 -1.37 4.28 20.04
C ALA A 117 -0.58 3.45 19.01
N LEU A 118 -0.78 3.71 17.72
CA LEU A 118 -0.02 3.06 16.64
C LEU A 118 1.46 3.46 16.65
N GLU A 119 1.77 4.74 16.92
CA GLU A 119 3.16 5.21 17.04
C GLU A 119 3.85 4.62 18.27
N GLU A 120 3.18 4.52 19.42
CA GLU A 120 3.67 3.82 20.61
C GLU A 120 3.99 2.35 20.32
N GLY A 121 3.18 1.70 19.46
CA GLY A 121 3.40 0.35 18.95
C GLY A 121 4.46 0.22 17.86
N ALA A 122 5.20 1.28 17.54
CA ALA A 122 6.24 1.32 16.50
C ALA A 122 5.72 0.88 15.11
N PHE A 123 4.48 1.22 14.77
CA PHE A 123 3.82 0.80 13.53
C PHE A 123 4.65 1.10 12.29
N ARG A 124 5.14 2.34 12.15
CA ARG A 124 5.94 2.74 10.97
C ARG A 124 7.23 1.95 10.85
N ALA A 125 7.96 1.78 11.96
CA ALA A 125 9.19 1.02 11.99
C ALA A 125 8.95 -0.46 11.60
N SER A 126 7.87 -1.06 12.08
CA SER A 126 7.50 -2.43 11.73
C SER A 126 7.24 -2.60 10.24
N VAL A 127 6.50 -1.68 9.61
CA VAL A 127 6.24 -1.69 8.17
C VAL A 127 7.52 -1.50 7.36
N MET A 128 8.37 -0.55 7.75
CA MET A 128 9.66 -0.32 7.07
C MET A 128 10.59 -1.54 7.16
N ASN A 129 10.65 -2.18 8.33
CA ASN A 129 11.44 -3.39 8.53
C ASN A 129 10.91 -4.57 7.69
N ALA A 130 9.59 -4.70 7.54
CA ALA A 130 8.99 -5.73 6.69
C ALA A 130 9.39 -5.55 5.22
N ILE A 131 9.38 -4.33 4.69
CA ILE A 131 9.85 -4.04 3.32
C ILE A 131 11.34 -4.36 3.21
N SER A 132 12.18 -3.94 4.17
CA SER A 132 13.63 -4.22 4.16
C SER A 132 13.90 -5.72 4.12
N ALA A 133 13.22 -6.51 4.94
CA ALA A 133 13.36 -7.96 4.96
C ALA A 133 12.98 -8.61 3.62
N CYS A 134 11.93 -8.11 2.94
CA CYS A 134 11.57 -8.59 1.60
C CYS A 134 12.66 -8.28 0.57
N VAL A 135 13.21 -7.07 0.57
CA VAL A 135 14.29 -6.66 -0.34
C VAL A 135 15.55 -7.49 -0.09
N GLU A 136 15.95 -7.69 1.16
CA GLU A 136 17.10 -8.54 1.50
C GLU A 136 16.91 -9.98 1.02
N LYS A 137 15.71 -10.53 1.20
CA LYS A 137 15.42 -11.87 0.74
C LYS A 137 15.41 -11.97 -0.79
N ALA A 138 14.88 -10.98 -1.50
CA ALA A 138 14.88 -10.94 -2.96
C ALA A 138 16.31 -10.96 -3.53
N LYS A 139 17.23 -10.20 -2.93
CA LYS A 139 18.65 -10.18 -3.33
C LYS A 139 19.40 -11.49 -3.10
N ALA A 140 18.85 -12.37 -2.24
CA ALA A 140 19.45 -13.66 -1.90
C ALA A 140 18.89 -14.82 -2.75
N LEU A 141 17.96 -14.55 -3.69
CA LEU A 141 17.41 -15.53 -4.62
C LEU A 141 18.14 -15.51 -5.96
#